data_c34333af4342c2ec2938f4b8839307b7
#
_entry.id   c34333af4342c2ec2938f4b8839307b7
#
_cell.length_a   1.000
_cell.length_b   1.000
_cell.length_c   1.000
_cell.angle_alpha   90.00
_cell.angle_beta   90.00
_cell.angle_gamma   90.00
#
_symmetry.space_group_name_H-M   'P 1'
#
loop_
_entity.id
_entity.type
_entity.pdbx_description
1 polymer ?
#
loop_
_entity_poly.entity_id
_entity_poly.type
_entity_poly.pdbx_seq_one_letter_code
_entity_poly.pdbx_strand_id
1 'polypeptide(L)'
;MPPAIVVAETNDAPLDLASRSSVDALLRRYRLRPEKRLGQNFLIDPEALERVVAAAEIEPTDVILEVGAGLGTLTQRLAGLAGRVVAVEYDRRLEPVLRETVGREPRVEILIADILRLDLGRLLAHQAFKVVANIPYQITSHLIRRLLESESAPRRLVLTVQREVADRFG
;
A
#
# COMPACT_ATOMS: atom_id res chain seq x y z
N MET A 1 32.91 31.07 -28.18
CA MET A 1 31.66 30.34 -28.22
C MET A 1 31.28 30.01 -26.77
N PRO A 2 30.08 30.37 -26.29
CA PRO A 2 29.66 29.97 -24.96
C PRO A 2 29.35 28.46 -24.95
N PRO A 3 29.52 27.77 -23.83
CA PRO A 3 29.23 26.34 -23.70
C PRO A 3 27.72 26.07 -23.87
N ALA A 4 27.39 25.04 -24.65
CA ALA A 4 26.02 24.57 -24.79
C ALA A 4 25.55 23.93 -23.47
N ILE A 5 24.48 24.46 -22.88
CA ILE A 5 23.83 23.88 -21.72
C ILE A 5 22.84 22.85 -22.27
N VAL A 6 23.11 21.57 -21.99
CA VAL A 6 22.15 20.48 -22.26
C VAL A 6 21.33 20.33 -21.00
N VAL A 7 20.08 20.77 -21.02
CA VAL A 7 19.08 20.45 -19.96
C VAL A 7 18.48 19.10 -20.33
N ALA A 8 18.85 18.06 -19.62
CA ALA A 8 18.14 16.79 -19.65
C ALA A 8 16.91 16.92 -18.78
N GLU A 9 15.73 17.04 -19.35
CA GLU A 9 14.47 16.86 -18.60
C GLU A 9 14.39 15.39 -18.19
N THR A 10 14.59 15.12 -16.92
CA THR A 10 14.21 13.84 -16.35
C THR A 10 12.70 13.79 -16.35
N ASN A 11 12.14 12.84 -17.08
CA ASN A 11 10.68 12.60 -17.08
C ASN A 11 10.28 12.06 -15.70
N ASP A 12 10.02 12.98 -14.78
CA ASP A 12 9.75 12.73 -13.35
C ASP A 12 8.23 12.49 -13.10
N ALA A 13 7.49 12.16 -14.18
CA ALA A 13 6.10 11.76 -14.02
C ALA A 13 6.03 10.47 -13.19
N PRO A 14 5.18 10.42 -12.15
CA PRO A 14 5.02 9.21 -11.36
C PRO A 14 4.62 8.04 -12.25
N LEU A 15 5.24 6.88 -12.04
CA LEU A 15 4.90 5.65 -12.75
C LEU A 15 3.42 5.34 -12.54
N ASP A 16 2.67 5.15 -13.62
CA ASP A 16 1.29 4.65 -13.54
C ASP A 16 1.30 3.16 -13.17
N LEU A 17 1.21 2.89 -11.88
CA LEU A 17 1.22 1.55 -11.31
C LEU A 17 -0.13 0.81 -11.48
N ALA A 18 -1.17 1.48 -11.95
CA ALA A 18 -2.44 0.84 -12.32
C ALA A 18 -2.39 0.23 -13.72
N SER A 19 -1.29 0.42 -14.46
CA SER A 19 -1.07 -0.18 -15.77
C SER A 19 -0.36 -1.54 -15.64
N ARG A 20 -0.93 -2.58 -16.22
CA ARG A 20 -0.31 -3.91 -16.26
C ARG A 20 1.09 -3.88 -16.88
N SER A 21 1.30 -3.10 -17.93
CA SER A 21 2.59 -2.97 -18.59
C SER A 21 3.66 -2.36 -17.68
N SER A 22 3.31 -1.36 -16.87
CA SER A 22 4.21 -0.75 -15.89
C SER A 22 4.57 -1.72 -14.77
N VAL A 23 3.59 -2.47 -14.26
CA VAL A 23 3.81 -3.51 -13.24
C VAL A 23 4.72 -4.60 -13.77
N ASP A 24 4.46 -5.12 -14.99
CA ASP A 24 5.29 -6.15 -15.60
C ASP A 24 6.72 -5.65 -15.86
N ALA A 25 6.89 -4.38 -16.23
CA ALA A 25 8.20 -3.76 -16.40
C ALA A 25 8.98 -3.67 -15.10
N LEU A 26 8.32 -3.24 -14.00
CA LEU A 26 8.92 -3.22 -12.66
C LEU A 26 9.32 -4.62 -12.19
N LEU A 27 8.43 -5.58 -12.29
CA LEU A 27 8.72 -6.96 -11.90
C LEU A 27 9.92 -7.54 -12.66
N ARG A 28 10.01 -7.30 -13.98
CA ARG A 28 11.17 -7.71 -14.78
C ARG A 28 12.45 -7.00 -14.36
N ARG A 29 12.38 -5.67 -14.17
CA ARG A 29 13.54 -4.84 -13.79
C ARG A 29 14.15 -5.30 -12.47
N TYR A 30 13.32 -5.59 -11.48
CA TYR A 30 13.75 -6.08 -10.18
C TYR A 30 13.88 -7.60 -10.08
N ARG A 31 13.67 -8.33 -11.20
CA ARG A 31 13.71 -9.80 -11.27
C ARG A 31 12.78 -10.46 -10.25
N LEU A 32 11.64 -9.83 -10.00
CA LEU A 32 10.63 -10.30 -9.05
C LEU A 32 9.58 -11.16 -9.75
N ARG A 33 9.06 -12.12 -9.00
CA ARG A 33 7.87 -12.88 -9.36
C ARG A 33 6.89 -12.85 -8.19
N PRO A 34 5.58 -12.69 -8.45
CA PRO A 34 4.57 -12.79 -7.41
C PRO A 34 4.73 -14.12 -6.64
N GLU A 35 4.80 -14.06 -5.33
CA GLU A 35 4.98 -15.23 -4.49
C GLU A 35 3.61 -15.78 -4.07
N LYS A 36 3.19 -16.88 -4.68
CA LYS A 36 1.88 -17.51 -4.39
C LYS A 36 1.73 -17.92 -2.92
N ARG A 37 2.83 -18.35 -2.27
CA ARG A 37 2.80 -18.71 -0.84
C ARG A 37 2.52 -17.52 0.07
N LEU A 38 2.87 -16.31 -0.38
CA LEU A 38 2.54 -15.07 0.33
C LEU A 38 1.17 -14.51 -0.09
N GLY A 39 0.44 -15.22 -0.97
CA GLY A 39 -0.84 -14.76 -1.48
C GLY A 39 -0.77 -13.44 -2.24
N GLN A 40 0.41 -13.12 -2.80
CA GLN A 40 0.62 -11.86 -3.51
C GLN A 40 -0.28 -11.80 -4.75
N ASN A 41 -1.19 -10.83 -4.74
CA ASN A 41 -2.04 -10.49 -5.86
C ASN A 41 -2.05 -8.95 -5.97
N PHE A 42 -1.19 -8.43 -6.84
CA PHE A 42 -1.06 -6.98 -7.00
C PHE A 42 -2.35 -6.40 -7.57
N LEU A 43 -2.86 -5.37 -6.92
CA LEU A 43 -4.05 -4.65 -7.34
C LEU A 43 -3.70 -3.74 -8.52
N ILE A 44 -3.95 -4.23 -9.74
CA ILE A 44 -3.62 -3.57 -11.00
C ILE A 44 -4.86 -3.19 -11.82
N ASP A 45 -6.04 -3.45 -11.29
CA ASP A 45 -7.31 -3.06 -11.90
C ASP A 45 -7.66 -1.64 -11.43
N PRO A 46 -7.67 -0.63 -12.33
CA PRO A 46 -7.95 0.75 -11.94
C PRO A 46 -9.34 0.92 -11.32
N GLU A 47 -10.34 0.21 -11.80
CA GLU A 47 -11.71 0.32 -11.28
C GLU A 47 -11.80 -0.26 -9.87
N ALA A 48 -11.17 -1.41 -9.63
CA ALA A 48 -11.11 -2.00 -8.29
C ALA A 48 -10.33 -1.10 -7.32
N LEU A 49 -9.24 -0.48 -7.78
CA LEU A 49 -8.45 0.46 -7.01
C LEU A 49 -9.27 1.67 -6.57
N GLU A 50 -10.00 2.30 -7.51
CA GLU A 50 -10.85 3.46 -7.20
C GLU A 50 -12.00 3.09 -6.25
N ARG A 51 -12.58 1.90 -6.38
CA ARG A 51 -13.61 1.40 -5.42
C ARG A 51 -13.07 1.25 -4.01
N VAL A 52 -11.84 0.72 -3.87
CA VAL A 52 -11.18 0.58 -2.56
C VAL A 52 -10.93 1.96 -1.94
N VAL A 53 -10.40 2.88 -2.71
CA VAL A 53 -10.11 4.25 -2.27
C VAL A 53 -11.40 4.99 -1.89
N ALA A 54 -12.44 4.90 -2.71
CA ALA A 54 -13.74 5.51 -2.41
C ALA A 54 -14.38 4.96 -1.13
N ALA A 55 -14.29 3.62 -0.91
CA ALA A 55 -14.81 2.99 0.30
C ALA A 55 -14.09 3.44 1.58
N ALA A 56 -12.86 3.91 1.46
CA ALA A 56 -12.09 4.39 2.61
C ALA A 56 -12.51 5.80 3.09
N GLU A 57 -13.25 6.57 2.24
CA GLU A 57 -13.72 7.93 2.56
C GLU A 57 -12.60 8.76 3.20
N ILE A 58 -11.47 8.88 2.48
CA ILE A 58 -10.25 9.47 3.01
C ILE A 58 -10.37 10.98 3.06
N GLU A 59 -9.98 11.56 4.19
CA GLU A 59 -9.86 12.98 4.41
C GLU A 59 -8.38 13.43 4.48
N PRO A 60 -8.06 14.69 4.14
CA PRO A 60 -6.67 15.18 4.13
C PRO A 60 -5.95 15.12 5.49
N THR A 61 -6.69 14.94 6.58
CA THR A 61 -6.15 14.83 7.94
C THR A 61 -6.01 13.37 8.41
N ASP A 62 -6.48 12.43 7.62
CA ASP A 62 -6.46 11.02 8.01
C ASP A 62 -5.05 10.44 8.07
N VAL A 63 -4.86 9.54 9.02
CA VAL A 63 -3.74 8.60 9.08
C VAL A 63 -4.23 7.27 8.55
N ILE A 64 -3.58 6.78 7.51
CA ILE A 64 -3.91 5.50 6.88
C ILE A 64 -2.82 4.48 7.22
N LEU A 65 -3.23 3.34 7.73
CA LEU A 65 -2.40 2.12 7.81
C LEU A 65 -2.72 1.25 6.59
N GLU A 66 -1.80 1.16 5.68
CA GLU A 66 -1.88 0.23 4.55
C GLU A 66 -1.15 -1.06 4.90
N VAL A 67 -1.81 -2.20 4.71
CA VAL A 67 -1.22 -3.52 4.93
C VAL A 67 -1.10 -4.26 3.62
N GLY A 68 0.13 -4.66 3.28
CA GLY A 68 0.45 -5.28 2.01
C GLY A 68 0.64 -4.26 0.89
N ALA A 69 1.58 -3.32 1.08
CA ALA A 69 1.83 -2.23 0.14
C ALA A 69 2.23 -2.70 -1.27
N GLY A 70 2.85 -3.89 -1.36
CA GLY A 70 3.18 -4.52 -2.63
C GLY A 70 4.14 -3.69 -3.47
N LEU A 71 3.68 -3.25 -4.63
CA LEU A 71 4.44 -2.39 -5.54
C LEU A 71 4.19 -0.89 -5.31
N GLY A 72 3.33 -0.52 -4.35
CA GLY A 72 2.97 0.85 -4.06
C GLY A 72 1.78 1.40 -4.85
N THR A 73 1.06 0.56 -5.59
CA THR A 73 -0.08 0.99 -6.43
C THR A 73 -1.17 1.67 -5.61
N LEU A 74 -1.61 1.03 -4.54
CA LEU A 74 -2.61 1.59 -3.62
C LEU A 74 -2.00 2.73 -2.80
N THR A 75 -0.74 2.58 -2.35
CA THR A 75 0.00 3.60 -1.59
C THR A 75 0.02 4.94 -2.30
N GLN A 76 0.27 4.99 -3.61
CA GLN A 76 0.25 6.23 -4.40
C GLN A 76 -1.10 6.95 -4.32
N ARG A 77 -2.20 6.20 -4.45
CA ARG A 77 -3.55 6.77 -4.39
C ARG A 77 -3.86 7.30 -3.00
N LEU A 78 -3.51 6.53 -1.97
CA LEU A 78 -3.71 6.93 -0.57
C LEU A 78 -2.90 8.18 -0.22
N ALA A 79 -1.65 8.26 -0.65
CA ALA A 79 -0.76 9.39 -0.40
C ALA A 79 -1.26 10.70 -1.04
N GLY A 80 -1.97 10.62 -2.17
CA GLY A 80 -2.59 11.78 -2.80
C GLY A 80 -3.77 12.37 -2.02
N LEU A 81 -4.36 11.62 -1.10
CA LEU A 81 -5.60 11.97 -0.40
C LEU A 81 -5.41 12.16 1.11
N ALA A 82 -4.61 11.31 1.74
CA ALA A 82 -4.43 11.28 3.20
C ALA A 82 -3.37 12.27 3.69
N GLY A 83 -3.40 12.58 4.99
CA GLY A 83 -2.37 13.37 5.65
C GLY A 83 -1.09 12.57 5.92
N ARG A 84 -1.22 11.28 6.20
CA ARG A 84 -0.12 10.34 6.43
C ARG A 84 -0.51 8.93 6.00
N VAL A 85 0.41 8.22 5.37
CA VAL A 85 0.26 6.80 5.01
C VAL A 85 1.40 6.00 5.62
N VAL A 86 1.08 5.03 6.44
CA VAL A 86 2.03 4.04 6.95
C VAL A 86 1.84 2.76 6.14
N ALA A 87 2.74 2.53 5.21
CA ALA A 87 2.70 1.42 4.26
C ALA A 87 3.53 0.24 4.77
N VAL A 88 2.87 -0.81 5.22
CA VAL A 88 3.54 -2.01 5.76
C VAL A 88 3.58 -3.11 4.71
N GLU A 89 4.79 -3.62 4.46
CA GLU A 89 5.01 -4.74 3.54
C GLU A 89 5.81 -5.85 4.24
N TYR A 90 5.37 -7.08 4.07
CA TYR A 90 6.04 -8.25 4.67
C TYR A 90 7.22 -8.74 3.82
N ASP A 91 7.07 -8.69 2.50
CA ASP A 91 8.07 -9.19 1.58
C ASP A 91 9.21 -8.19 1.37
N ARG A 92 10.33 -8.45 2.04
CA ARG A 92 11.52 -7.59 1.94
C ARG A 92 12.06 -7.42 0.50
N ARG A 93 11.75 -8.35 -0.40
CA ARG A 93 12.17 -8.24 -1.82
C ARG A 93 11.51 -7.07 -2.54
N LEU A 94 10.34 -6.61 -2.03
CA LEU A 94 9.59 -5.48 -2.60
C LEU A 94 10.09 -4.12 -2.11
N GLU A 95 10.95 -4.07 -1.08
CA GLU A 95 11.48 -2.82 -0.54
C GLU A 95 12.11 -1.90 -1.60
N PRO A 96 13.02 -2.38 -2.49
CA PRO A 96 13.60 -1.51 -3.51
C PRO A 96 12.56 -0.91 -4.46
N VAL A 97 11.53 -1.70 -4.80
CA VAL A 97 10.43 -1.23 -5.66
C VAL A 97 9.61 -0.16 -4.95
N LEU A 98 9.20 -0.41 -3.70
CA LEU A 98 8.45 0.57 -2.90
C LEU A 98 9.21 1.89 -2.74
N ARG A 99 10.53 1.82 -2.51
CA ARG A 99 11.36 3.03 -2.42
C ARG A 99 11.43 3.79 -3.73
N GLU A 100 11.44 3.11 -4.88
CA GLU A 100 11.41 3.77 -6.18
C GLU A 100 10.04 4.39 -6.46
N THR A 101 8.94 3.68 -6.17
CA THR A 101 7.59 4.07 -6.57
C THR A 101 6.96 5.11 -5.66
N VAL A 102 7.16 4.98 -4.34
CA VAL A 102 6.52 5.85 -3.33
C VAL A 102 7.46 6.41 -2.27
N GLY A 103 8.75 6.04 -2.30
CA GLY A 103 9.69 6.47 -1.27
C GLY A 103 10.02 7.97 -1.26
N ARG A 104 9.66 8.71 -2.31
CA ARG A 104 9.82 10.17 -2.39
C ARG A 104 8.59 10.94 -1.91
N GLU A 105 7.48 10.25 -1.66
CA GLU A 105 6.26 10.87 -1.17
C GLU A 105 6.42 11.24 0.31
N PRO A 106 6.38 12.53 0.67
CA PRO A 106 6.67 12.98 2.04
C PRO A 106 5.65 12.51 3.08
N ARG A 107 4.46 12.10 2.62
CA ARG A 107 3.38 11.59 3.46
C ARG A 107 3.44 10.08 3.67
N VAL A 108 4.38 9.38 3.02
CA VAL A 108 4.48 7.91 3.05
C VAL A 108 5.64 7.47 3.92
N GLU A 109 5.34 6.64 4.89
CA GLU A 109 6.31 5.90 5.70
C GLU A 109 6.27 4.43 5.31
N ILE A 110 7.37 3.91 4.76
CA ILE A 110 7.49 2.51 4.34
C ILE A 110 8.09 1.69 5.49
N LEU A 111 7.38 0.63 5.88
CA LEU A 111 7.84 -0.33 6.88
C LEU A 111 7.89 -1.73 6.30
N ILE A 112 9.07 -2.34 6.31
CA ILE A 112 9.25 -3.75 5.94
C ILE A 112 9.17 -4.58 7.21
N ALA A 113 7.98 -5.11 7.51
CA ALA A 113 7.70 -5.77 8.76
C ALA A 113 6.51 -6.72 8.68
N ASP A 114 6.41 -7.61 9.67
CA ASP A 114 5.22 -8.42 9.91
C ASP A 114 4.19 -7.59 10.69
N ILE A 115 3.09 -7.22 10.03
CA ILE A 115 2.01 -6.44 10.65
C ILE A 115 1.46 -7.08 11.93
N LEU A 116 1.47 -8.41 12.01
CA LEU A 116 0.98 -9.13 13.18
C LEU A 116 1.89 -9.00 14.41
N ARG A 117 3.09 -8.46 14.25
CA ARG A 117 4.07 -8.25 15.34
C ARG A 117 4.31 -6.80 15.69
N LEU A 118 3.81 -5.85 14.89
CA LEU A 118 4.00 -4.42 15.15
C LEU A 118 3.14 -3.94 16.32
N ASP A 119 3.70 -3.12 17.18
CA ASP A 119 2.93 -2.33 18.15
C ASP A 119 2.24 -1.17 17.44
N LEU A 120 0.95 -1.34 17.14
CA LEU A 120 0.17 -0.36 16.37
C LEU A 120 -0.07 0.93 17.16
N GLY A 121 -0.24 0.86 18.48
CA GLY A 121 -0.41 2.03 19.32
C GLY A 121 0.82 2.95 19.22
N ARG A 122 1.99 2.37 19.40
CA ARG A 122 3.25 3.09 19.28
C ARG A 122 3.50 3.60 17.86
N LEU A 123 3.27 2.75 16.85
CA LEU A 123 3.48 3.08 15.44
C LEU A 123 2.64 4.27 14.98
N LEU A 124 1.39 4.30 15.40
CA LEU A 124 0.42 5.33 15.01
C LEU A 124 0.32 6.45 16.05
N ALA A 125 1.24 6.49 17.03
CA ALA A 125 1.28 7.48 18.10
C ALA A 125 -0.09 7.66 18.80
N HIS A 126 -0.85 6.57 18.99
CA HIS A 126 -2.21 6.56 19.52
C HIS A 126 -3.20 7.47 18.80
N GLN A 127 -2.90 7.85 17.57
CA GLN A 127 -3.80 8.65 16.74
C GLN A 127 -4.93 7.78 16.19
N ALA A 128 -6.07 8.41 15.94
CA ALA A 128 -7.14 7.77 15.19
C ALA A 128 -6.69 7.50 13.75
N PHE A 129 -6.96 6.32 13.23
CA PHE A 129 -6.51 5.88 11.92
C PHE A 129 -7.58 5.07 11.19
N LYS A 130 -7.40 4.94 9.89
CA LYS A 130 -8.15 4.02 9.03
C LYS A 130 -7.20 2.95 8.50
N VAL A 131 -7.73 1.78 8.21
CA VAL A 131 -6.97 0.68 7.57
C VAL A 131 -7.49 0.50 6.16
N VAL A 132 -6.58 0.49 5.21
CA VAL A 132 -6.86 0.12 3.81
C VAL A 132 -5.87 -0.96 3.41
N ALA A 133 -6.35 -2.11 2.95
CA ALA A 133 -5.45 -3.23 2.72
C ALA A 133 -5.91 -4.14 1.59
N ASN A 134 -4.95 -4.53 0.76
CA ASN A 134 -5.07 -5.62 -0.19
C ASN A 134 -4.24 -6.80 0.30
N ILE A 135 -4.82 -7.62 1.19
CA ILE A 135 -4.08 -8.62 1.97
C ILE A 135 -4.32 -10.05 1.50
N PRO A 136 -3.29 -10.90 1.68
CA PRO A 136 -3.43 -12.34 1.53
C PRO A 136 -4.49 -12.91 2.47
N TYR A 137 -5.30 -13.83 1.97
CA TYR A 137 -6.38 -14.46 2.74
C TYR A 137 -5.91 -15.17 4.01
N GLN A 138 -4.66 -15.68 4.02
CA GLN A 138 -4.11 -16.45 5.14
C GLN A 138 -4.00 -15.63 6.43
N ILE A 139 -3.81 -14.32 6.35
CA ILE A 139 -3.66 -13.47 7.54
C ILE A 139 -4.90 -12.63 7.84
N THR A 140 -5.91 -12.64 6.95
CA THR A 140 -7.08 -11.76 7.04
C THR A 140 -7.78 -11.86 8.40
N SER A 141 -8.14 -13.06 8.84
CA SER A 141 -8.86 -13.26 10.10
C SER A 141 -8.02 -12.85 11.32
N HIS A 142 -6.71 -13.16 11.31
CA HIS A 142 -5.81 -12.76 12.38
C HIS A 142 -5.63 -11.24 12.44
N LEU A 143 -5.50 -10.59 11.28
CA LEU A 143 -5.36 -9.15 11.19
C LEU A 143 -6.62 -8.44 11.68
N ILE A 144 -7.82 -8.87 11.22
CA ILE A 144 -9.08 -8.28 11.65
C ILE A 144 -9.23 -8.39 13.18
N ARG A 145 -9.02 -9.58 13.73
CA ARG A 145 -9.10 -9.78 15.19
C ARG A 145 -8.14 -8.83 15.91
N ARG A 146 -6.87 -8.80 15.50
CA ARG A 146 -5.87 -7.95 16.11
C ARG A 146 -6.22 -6.46 16.06
N LEU A 147 -6.76 -5.99 14.93
CA LEU A 147 -7.17 -4.60 14.76
C LEU A 147 -8.37 -4.23 15.66
N LEU A 148 -9.35 -5.13 15.76
CA LEU A 148 -10.57 -4.90 16.54
C LEU A 148 -10.36 -5.07 18.04
N GLU A 149 -9.43 -5.96 18.46
CA GLU A 149 -9.09 -6.20 19.86
C GLU A 149 -8.02 -5.24 20.39
N SER A 150 -7.43 -4.38 19.53
CA SER A 150 -6.43 -3.41 19.97
C SER A 150 -7.04 -2.26 20.75
N GLU A 151 -6.30 -1.69 21.71
CA GLU A 151 -6.72 -0.48 22.44
C GLU A 151 -6.98 0.71 21.50
N SER A 152 -6.37 0.70 20.31
CA SER A 152 -6.55 1.68 19.25
C SER A 152 -7.19 0.99 18.05
N ALA A 153 -8.50 0.73 18.11
CA ALA A 153 -9.21 0.19 16.96
C ALA A 153 -9.30 1.23 15.82
N PRO A 154 -9.22 0.80 14.55
CA PRO A 154 -9.36 1.71 13.43
C PRO A 154 -10.78 2.27 13.33
N ARG A 155 -10.91 3.53 12.93
CA ARG A 155 -12.21 4.15 12.66
C ARG A 155 -12.92 3.53 11.45
N ARG A 156 -12.16 3.01 10.51
CA ARG A 156 -12.65 2.35 9.30
C ARG A 156 -11.65 1.27 8.87
N LEU A 157 -12.18 0.18 8.39
CA LEU A 157 -11.40 -0.95 7.89
C LEU A 157 -11.93 -1.30 6.48
N VAL A 158 -11.09 -1.08 5.47
CA VAL A 158 -11.37 -1.45 4.08
C VAL A 158 -10.41 -2.52 3.64
N LEU A 159 -10.92 -3.69 3.34
CA LEU A 159 -10.12 -4.84 2.95
C LEU A 159 -10.55 -5.35 1.59
N THR A 160 -9.58 -5.57 0.71
CA THR A 160 -9.79 -6.38 -0.49
C THR A 160 -9.56 -7.84 -0.10
N VAL A 161 -10.59 -8.65 -0.19
CA VAL A 161 -10.55 -10.07 0.16
C VAL A 161 -11.08 -10.91 -0.99
N GLN A 162 -10.74 -12.19 -1.00
CA GLN A 162 -11.33 -13.13 -1.94
C GLN A 162 -12.82 -13.30 -1.63
N ARG A 163 -13.62 -13.57 -2.69
CA ARG A 163 -15.08 -13.67 -2.60
C ARG A 163 -15.52 -14.68 -1.54
N GLU A 164 -14.85 -15.83 -1.47
CA GLU A 164 -15.14 -16.89 -0.51
C GLU A 164 -14.89 -16.48 0.95
N VAL A 165 -14.03 -15.48 1.14
CA VAL A 165 -13.76 -14.87 2.47
C VAL A 165 -14.84 -13.84 2.78
N ALA A 166 -15.22 -13.00 1.81
CA ALA A 166 -16.28 -12.01 1.98
C ALA A 166 -17.62 -12.68 2.37
N ASP A 167 -17.97 -13.79 1.70
CA ASP A 167 -19.20 -14.55 1.94
C ASP A 167 -19.32 -15.12 3.38
N ARG A 168 -18.22 -15.13 4.16
CA ARG A 168 -18.22 -15.57 5.58
C ARG A 168 -18.50 -14.44 6.56
N PHE A 169 -18.44 -13.19 6.09
CA PHE A 169 -18.65 -12.00 6.92
C PHE A 169 -20.00 -11.32 6.63
N GLY A 170 -20.75 -11.81 5.63
CA GLY A 170 -22.09 -11.33 5.22
C GLY A 170 -23.24 -12.06 5.88
#